data_72a1f5f634f35a63c8b8993ead43efaa
#
_entry.id   72a1f5f634f35a63c8b8993ead43efaa
#
_cell.length_a   1.000
_cell.length_b   1.000
_cell.length_c   1.000
_cell.angle_alpha   90.00
_cell.angle_beta   90.00
_cell.angle_gamma   90.00
#
_symmetry.space_group_name_H-M   'P 1'
#
loop_
_entity.id
_entity.type
_entity.pdbx_description
1 polymer ?
#
loop_
_entity_poly.entity_id
_entity_poly.type
_entity_poly.pdbx_seq_one_letter_code
_entity_poly.pdbx_strand_id
1 'polypeptide(L)'
;MGLNSYDEKEIYISDQEIISLVTAWKSQVGRNPNDDEIARIINNLVEEEILYREALKLGLDREDRIIKRRLAQKISFLKQESIPDSPSNEDLIEYFNKNNHKYFIDSKYTFSHYFFSNENNSFERSSKAYIDLLNNTSINSDPFFLGKNFVDVSEREIKSEFGEDFSSNFIDVELNKWIGPLESPFGHHIIYVRNYSQGYLPNIASVLKQVEVDFLQTQRDEAIENYLNQIRSEYKIYINPDLQI
;
A
#
# COMPACT_ATOMS: atom_id res chain seq x y z
N MET A 1 12.87 41.46 1.26
CA MET A 1 14.27 41.05 1.41
C MET A 1 14.75 40.66 0.03
N GLY A 2 15.78 41.39 -0.47
CA GLY A 2 16.22 41.29 -1.85
C GLY A 2 16.81 39.91 -2.16
N LEU A 3 16.31 39.33 -3.23
CA LEU A 3 16.99 38.24 -3.93
C LEU A 3 18.36 38.81 -4.36
N ASN A 4 19.43 38.29 -3.81
CA ASN A 4 20.76 38.54 -4.33
C ASN A 4 20.75 38.07 -5.79
N SER A 5 20.84 39.01 -6.73
CA SER A 5 21.15 38.71 -8.11
C SER A 5 22.60 38.24 -8.16
N TYR A 6 22.82 36.94 -7.99
CA TYR A 6 24.07 36.34 -8.43
C TYR A 6 24.22 36.63 -9.91
N ASP A 7 25.36 37.15 -10.35
CA ASP A 7 25.68 37.27 -11.78
C ASP A 7 25.46 35.91 -12.41
N GLU A 8 24.68 35.84 -13.48
CA GLU A 8 24.30 34.54 -14.13
C GLU A 8 25.54 33.72 -14.55
N LYS A 9 26.73 34.33 -14.53
CA LYS A 9 28.00 33.70 -14.91
C LYS A 9 28.89 33.31 -13.70
N GLU A 10 28.50 33.68 -12.49
CA GLU A 10 29.23 33.26 -11.30
C GLU A 10 28.70 31.93 -10.78
N ILE A 11 29.56 30.93 -10.59
CA ILE A 11 29.25 29.65 -10.02
C ILE A 11 29.92 29.60 -8.64
N TYR A 12 29.11 29.51 -7.60
CA TYR A 12 29.55 29.29 -6.24
C TYR A 12 29.22 27.85 -5.82
N ILE A 13 30.26 27.10 -5.46
CA ILE A 13 30.15 25.76 -4.93
C ILE A 13 30.39 25.81 -3.43
N SER A 14 29.44 25.38 -2.65
CA SER A 14 29.54 25.38 -1.20
C SER A 14 30.35 24.19 -0.68
N ASP A 15 31.01 24.38 0.47
CA ASP A 15 31.72 23.31 1.16
C ASP A 15 30.78 22.10 1.43
N GLN A 16 29.52 22.38 1.68
CA GLN A 16 28.52 21.34 1.96
C GLN A 16 28.23 20.43 0.76
N GLU A 17 28.22 20.98 -0.46
CA GLU A 17 28.08 20.20 -1.70
C GLU A 17 29.31 19.31 -1.90
N ILE A 18 30.52 19.83 -1.70
CA ILE A 18 31.75 19.06 -1.80
C ILE A 18 31.77 17.93 -0.77
N ILE A 19 31.45 18.22 0.50
CA ILE A 19 31.39 17.23 1.58
C ILE A 19 30.38 16.14 1.28
N SER A 20 29.21 16.49 0.75
CA SER A 20 28.16 15.54 0.36
C SER A 20 28.66 14.56 -0.71
N LEU A 21 29.31 15.07 -1.76
CA LEU A 21 29.86 14.26 -2.84
C LEU A 21 31.02 13.37 -2.39
N VAL A 22 31.89 13.88 -1.54
CA VAL A 22 32.99 13.11 -0.93
C VAL A 22 32.44 12.00 -0.03
N THR A 23 31.36 12.27 0.70
CA THR A 23 30.70 11.27 1.55
C THR A 23 30.04 10.17 0.70
N ALA A 24 29.38 10.54 -0.38
CA ALA A 24 28.80 9.59 -1.34
C ALA A 24 29.89 8.72 -2.00
N TRP A 25 31.00 9.34 -2.40
CA TRP A 25 32.16 8.61 -2.91
C TRP A 25 32.70 7.59 -1.90
N LYS A 26 32.90 8.01 -0.66
CA LYS A 26 33.38 7.14 0.43
C LYS A 26 32.44 5.95 0.66
N SER A 27 31.15 6.19 0.58
CA SER A 27 30.14 5.13 0.72
C SER A 27 30.20 4.08 -0.41
N GLN A 28 30.51 4.52 -1.63
CA GLN A 28 30.59 3.64 -2.79
C GLN A 28 31.92 2.90 -2.91
N VAL A 29 33.05 3.60 -2.63
CA VAL A 29 34.41 3.09 -2.86
C VAL A 29 35.03 2.47 -1.61
N GLY A 30 34.45 2.75 -0.41
CA GLY A 30 34.92 2.22 0.87
C GLY A 30 36.16 2.90 1.45
N ARG A 31 36.65 3.99 0.83
CA ARG A 31 37.80 4.79 1.29
C ARG A 31 37.60 6.28 1.00
N ASN A 32 38.41 7.15 1.61
CA ASN A 32 38.44 8.56 1.24
C ASN A 32 39.04 8.76 -0.17
N PRO A 33 38.54 9.73 -0.96
CA PRO A 33 39.17 10.12 -2.20
C PRO A 33 40.55 10.73 -1.97
N ASN A 34 41.47 10.60 -2.91
CA ASN A 34 42.73 11.31 -2.96
C ASN A 34 42.54 12.70 -3.60
N ASP A 35 43.60 13.53 -3.63
CA ASP A 35 43.52 14.91 -4.13
C ASP A 35 43.09 14.98 -5.60
N ASP A 36 43.56 14.06 -6.46
CA ASP A 36 43.16 13.98 -7.87
C ASP A 36 41.68 13.58 -8.04
N GLU A 37 41.21 12.73 -7.16
CA GLU A 37 39.80 12.31 -7.15
C GLU A 37 38.89 13.43 -6.64
N ILE A 38 39.33 14.19 -5.64
CA ILE A 38 38.62 15.39 -5.16
C ILE A 38 38.58 16.44 -6.28
N ALA A 39 39.71 16.70 -6.96
CA ALA A 39 39.71 17.62 -8.09
C ALA A 39 38.76 17.23 -9.20
N ARG A 40 38.66 15.92 -9.51
CA ARG A 40 37.68 15.40 -10.50
C ARG A 40 36.24 15.57 -10.02
N ILE A 41 35.94 15.29 -8.75
CA ILE A 41 34.62 15.48 -8.18
C ILE A 41 34.18 16.93 -8.31
N ILE A 42 35.08 17.89 -7.97
CA ILE A 42 34.80 19.32 -8.08
C ILE A 42 34.63 19.75 -9.55
N ASN A 43 35.49 19.29 -10.45
CA ASN A 43 35.34 19.60 -11.88
C ASN A 43 34.04 19.09 -12.47
N ASN A 44 33.64 17.86 -12.15
CA ASN A 44 32.36 17.29 -12.62
C ASN A 44 31.17 18.12 -12.11
N LEU A 45 31.21 18.57 -10.86
CA LEU A 45 30.17 19.42 -10.29
C LEU A 45 30.08 20.79 -11.00
N VAL A 46 31.25 21.40 -11.33
CA VAL A 46 31.28 22.65 -12.09
C VAL A 46 30.72 22.46 -13.48
N GLU A 47 31.12 21.41 -14.17
CA GLU A 47 30.62 21.10 -15.54
C GLU A 47 29.11 20.83 -15.53
N GLU A 48 28.61 20.10 -14.54
CA GLU A 48 27.17 19.83 -14.38
C GLU A 48 26.40 21.15 -14.18
N GLU A 49 26.87 22.05 -13.31
CA GLU A 49 26.23 23.34 -13.07
C GLU A 49 26.24 24.25 -14.31
N ILE A 50 27.34 24.27 -15.07
CA ILE A 50 27.41 25.01 -16.34
C ILE A 50 26.37 24.48 -17.33
N LEU A 51 26.35 23.17 -17.55
CA LEU A 51 25.41 22.53 -18.47
C LEU A 51 23.95 22.72 -18.04
N TYR A 52 23.67 22.64 -16.74
CA TYR A 52 22.36 22.92 -16.19
C TYR A 52 21.87 24.33 -16.48
N ARG A 53 22.71 25.35 -16.24
CA ARG A 53 22.37 26.75 -16.55
C ARG A 53 22.13 26.98 -18.04
N GLU A 54 22.96 26.40 -18.91
CA GLU A 54 22.76 26.49 -20.35
C GLU A 54 21.48 25.77 -20.80
N ALA A 55 21.15 24.60 -20.20
CA ALA A 55 19.90 23.90 -20.49
C ALA A 55 18.66 24.74 -20.10
N LEU A 56 18.70 25.45 -18.97
CA LEU A 56 17.63 26.36 -18.57
C LEU A 56 17.47 27.54 -19.54
N LYS A 57 18.59 28.12 -20.02
CA LYS A 57 18.54 29.19 -21.03
C LYS A 57 17.92 28.71 -22.35
N LEU A 58 18.18 27.48 -22.73
CA LEU A 58 17.58 26.84 -23.92
C LEU A 58 16.13 26.39 -23.68
N GLY A 59 15.61 26.47 -22.46
CA GLY A 59 14.26 26.07 -22.10
C GLY A 59 14.02 24.57 -22.16
N LEU A 60 15.06 23.74 -22.00
CA LEU A 60 14.96 22.28 -22.09
C LEU A 60 14.15 21.66 -20.92
N ASP A 61 13.94 22.43 -19.86
CA ASP A 61 13.11 22.06 -18.71
C ASP A 61 11.60 22.18 -18.96
N ARG A 62 11.19 23.02 -19.95
CA ARG A 62 9.80 23.50 -20.08
C ARG A 62 8.81 22.43 -20.52
N GLU A 63 9.22 21.51 -21.39
CA GLU A 63 8.34 20.46 -21.93
C GLU A 63 8.74 19.05 -21.52
N ASP A 64 9.86 18.91 -20.81
CA ASP A 64 10.31 17.62 -20.31
C ASP A 64 9.48 17.16 -19.10
N ARG A 65 8.72 16.06 -19.29
CA ARG A 65 7.87 15.48 -18.25
C ARG A 65 8.68 14.92 -17.07
N ILE A 66 9.92 14.47 -17.29
CA ILE A 66 10.77 13.91 -16.25
C ILE A 66 11.22 15.03 -15.32
N ILE A 67 11.68 16.14 -15.88
CA ILE A 67 12.09 17.34 -15.12
C ILE A 67 10.89 17.89 -14.34
N LYS A 68 9.74 18.11 -15.00
CA LYS A 68 8.51 18.58 -14.35
C LYS A 68 8.09 17.68 -13.19
N ARG A 69 8.09 16.37 -13.40
CA ARG A 69 7.75 15.38 -12.34
C ARG A 69 8.75 15.46 -11.19
N ARG A 70 10.05 15.58 -11.47
CA ARG A 70 11.08 15.67 -10.44
C ARG A 70 10.97 16.92 -9.59
N LEU A 71 10.69 18.07 -10.21
CA LEU A 71 10.47 19.32 -9.49
C LEU A 71 9.19 19.27 -8.65
N ALA A 72 8.09 18.72 -9.19
CA ALA A 72 6.86 18.51 -8.42
C ALA A 72 7.10 17.61 -7.20
N GLN A 73 7.86 16.52 -7.34
CA GLN A 73 8.24 15.65 -6.22
C GLN A 73 9.08 16.40 -5.17
N LYS A 74 10.02 17.26 -5.59
CA LYS A 74 10.81 18.06 -4.64
C LYS A 74 9.92 18.99 -3.81
N ILE A 75 8.93 19.65 -4.41
CA ILE A 75 7.96 20.49 -3.68
C ILE A 75 7.16 19.64 -2.70
N SER A 76 6.70 18.46 -3.12
CA SER A 76 5.97 17.54 -2.23
C SER A 76 6.82 17.15 -1.01
N PHE A 77 8.08 16.80 -1.20
CA PHE A 77 9.00 16.48 -0.09
C PHE A 77 9.20 17.66 0.86
N LEU A 78 9.43 18.86 0.34
CA LEU A 78 9.59 20.07 1.19
C LEU A 78 8.35 20.35 2.06
N LYS A 79 7.14 20.02 1.56
CA LYS A 79 5.92 20.18 2.33
C LYS A 79 5.76 19.07 3.38
N GLN A 80 6.18 17.87 3.07
CA GLN A 80 6.17 16.73 4.01
C GLN A 80 7.19 16.92 5.15
N GLU A 81 8.38 17.46 4.87
CA GLU A 81 9.42 17.75 5.88
C GLU A 81 8.98 18.79 6.92
N SER A 82 7.94 19.57 6.65
CA SER A 82 7.39 20.51 7.63
C SER A 82 6.55 19.84 8.74
N ILE A 83 6.24 18.54 8.60
CA ILE A 83 5.48 17.76 9.56
C ILE A 83 6.44 17.22 10.64
N PRO A 84 6.16 17.44 11.93
CA PRO A 84 6.97 16.88 13.02
C PRO A 84 6.97 15.34 12.97
N ASP A 85 8.14 14.74 13.12
CA ASP A 85 8.31 13.28 13.11
C ASP A 85 7.85 12.60 14.41
N SER A 86 7.45 13.37 15.42
CA SER A 86 7.09 12.86 16.74
C SER A 86 5.66 13.30 17.10
N PRO A 87 4.64 12.49 16.78
CA PRO A 87 3.27 12.77 17.21
C PRO A 87 3.12 12.59 18.72
N SER A 88 2.15 13.28 19.32
CA SER A 88 1.80 13.06 20.71
C SER A 88 1.02 11.75 20.90
N ASN A 89 1.00 11.23 22.12
CA ASN A 89 0.19 10.04 22.42
C ASN A 89 -1.30 10.29 22.21
N GLU A 90 -1.76 11.51 22.49
CA GLU A 90 -3.13 11.94 22.30
C GLU A 90 -3.53 11.89 20.82
N ASP A 91 -2.67 12.39 19.93
CA ASP A 91 -2.90 12.35 18.47
C ASP A 91 -3.02 10.91 17.96
N LEU A 92 -2.13 10.02 18.45
CA LEU A 92 -2.15 8.61 18.06
C LEU A 92 -3.41 7.88 18.54
N ILE A 93 -3.86 8.17 19.77
CA ILE A 93 -5.11 7.58 20.31
C ILE A 93 -6.32 8.08 19.52
N GLU A 94 -6.38 9.37 19.20
CA GLU A 94 -7.46 9.93 18.41
C GLU A 94 -7.48 9.32 16.98
N TYR A 95 -6.33 9.25 16.34
CA TYR A 95 -6.18 8.66 15.02
C TYR A 95 -6.60 7.18 15.01
N PHE A 96 -6.15 6.40 15.99
CA PHE A 96 -6.53 5.00 16.12
C PHE A 96 -8.03 4.83 16.27
N ASN A 97 -8.67 5.61 17.14
CA ASN A 97 -10.11 5.55 17.36
C ASN A 97 -10.91 5.90 16.09
N LYS A 98 -10.48 6.92 15.36
CA LYS A 98 -11.10 7.37 14.11
C LYS A 98 -10.92 6.35 12.97
N ASN A 99 -9.82 5.62 12.98
CA ASN A 99 -9.42 4.68 11.93
C ASN A 99 -9.41 3.21 12.40
N ASN A 100 -10.17 2.87 13.44
CA ASN A 100 -10.14 1.56 14.09
C ASN A 100 -10.40 0.39 13.11
N HIS A 101 -11.19 0.61 12.06
CA HIS A 101 -11.45 -0.37 11.01
C HIS A 101 -10.19 -0.83 10.26
N LYS A 102 -9.12 0.01 10.21
CA LYS A 102 -7.84 -0.35 9.59
C LYS A 102 -7.05 -1.36 10.43
N TYR A 103 -7.30 -1.39 11.73
CA TYR A 103 -6.56 -2.20 12.70
C TYR A 103 -7.34 -3.41 13.18
N PHE A 104 -8.59 -3.56 12.75
CA PHE A 104 -9.41 -4.68 13.12
C PHE A 104 -8.82 -5.98 12.54
N ILE A 105 -8.64 -6.96 13.42
CA ILE A 105 -8.20 -8.29 13.03
C ILE A 105 -9.44 -9.11 12.72
N ASP A 106 -9.58 -9.54 11.48
CA ASP A 106 -10.73 -10.29 11.01
C ASP A 106 -10.87 -11.64 11.75
N SER A 107 -12.10 -12.11 11.88
CA SER A 107 -12.39 -13.48 12.30
C SER A 107 -11.71 -14.48 11.38
N LYS A 108 -11.21 -15.57 11.95
CA LYS A 108 -10.54 -16.64 11.18
C LYS A 108 -11.20 -17.98 11.40
N TYR A 109 -11.24 -18.76 10.34
CA TYR A 109 -11.87 -20.08 10.31
C TYR A 109 -10.86 -21.12 9.83
N THR A 110 -10.90 -22.29 10.48
CA THR A 110 -10.23 -23.50 9.97
C THR A 110 -11.30 -24.51 9.62
N PHE A 111 -11.40 -24.85 8.35
CA PHE A 111 -12.44 -25.72 7.86
C PHE A 111 -11.96 -26.68 6.76
N SER A 112 -12.70 -27.75 6.59
CA SER A 112 -12.57 -28.63 5.43
C SER A 112 -13.89 -28.63 4.68
N HIS A 113 -13.83 -28.92 3.38
CA HIS A 113 -15.05 -29.04 2.59
C HIS A 113 -15.02 -30.24 1.63
N TYR A 114 -16.19 -30.66 1.20
CA TYR A 114 -16.42 -31.47 0.03
C TYR A 114 -17.09 -30.62 -1.03
N PHE A 115 -16.60 -30.68 -2.25
CA PHE A 115 -17.05 -29.87 -3.36
C PHE A 115 -17.76 -30.70 -4.44
N PHE A 116 -18.79 -30.12 -5.03
CA PHE A 116 -19.58 -30.70 -6.12
C PHE A 116 -19.74 -29.62 -7.20
N SER A 117 -19.04 -29.80 -8.32
CA SER A 117 -19.03 -28.83 -9.42
C SER A 117 -20.43 -28.66 -10.03
N ASN A 118 -20.67 -27.50 -10.65
CA ASN A 118 -21.96 -27.20 -11.31
C ASN A 118 -22.37 -28.20 -12.41
N GLU A 119 -21.47 -29.10 -12.79
CA GLU A 119 -21.76 -30.18 -13.70
C GLU A 119 -22.57 -31.27 -12.99
N ASN A 120 -23.49 -31.92 -13.72
CA ASN A 120 -24.24 -33.12 -13.27
C ASN A 120 -25.02 -32.95 -11.94
N ASN A 121 -25.91 -31.95 -11.85
CA ASN A 121 -26.79 -31.74 -10.70
C ASN A 121 -26.05 -31.65 -9.35
N SER A 122 -25.17 -30.64 -9.19
CA SER A 122 -24.38 -30.46 -7.99
C SER A 122 -25.19 -30.41 -6.70
N PHE A 123 -26.39 -29.83 -6.74
CA PHE A 123 -27.28 -29.77 -5.57
C PHE A 123 -27.77 -31.15 -5.12
N GLU A 124 -28.25 -32.00 -6.05
CA GLU A 124 -28.70 -33.33 -5.70
C GLU A 124 -27.56 -34.22 -5.19
N ARG A 125 -26.40 -34.13 -5.86
CA ARG A 125 -25.21 -34.90 -5.46
C ARG A 125 -24.71 -34.51 -4.07
N SER A 126 -24.65 -33.23 -3.80
CA SER A 126 -24.22 -32.70 -2.49
C SER A 126 -25.26 -32.98 -1.39
N SER A 127 -26.57 -32.89 -1.71
CA SER A 127 -27.62 -33.22 -0.75
C SER A 127 -27.58 -34.69 -0.34
N LYS A 128 -27.40 -35.61 -1.30
CA LYS A 128 -27.21 -37.02 -1.00
C LYS A 128 -25.97 -37.28 -0.18
N ALA A 129 -24.84 -36.68 -0.58
CA ALA A 129 -23.58 -36.79 0.14
C ALA A 129 -23.65 -36.24 1.59
N TYR A 130 -24.42 -35.18 1.80
CA TYR A 130 -24.69 -34.64 3.13
C TYR A 130 -25.39 -35.63 4.05
N ILE A 131 -26.44 -36.32 3.53
CA ILE A 131 -27.16 -37.38 4.25
C ILE A 131 -26.21 -38.56 4.56
N ASP A 132 -25.41 -38.96 3.59
CA ASP A 132 -24.43 -40.03 3.75
C ASP A 132 -23.39 -39.71 4.84
N LEU A 133 -22.91 -38.47 4.88
CA LEU A 133 -21.97 -37.97 5.94
C LEU A 133 -22.61 -38.00 7.33
N LEU A 134 -23.88 -37.61 7.46
CA LEU A 134 -24.60 -37.68 8.76
C LEU A 134 -24.78 -39.14 9.22
N ASN A 135 -24.82 -40.09 8.32
CA ASN A 135 -24.88 -41.54 8.60
C ASN A 135 -23.47 -42.18 8.73
N ASN A 136 -22.40 -41.39 8.79
CA ASN A 136 -20.98 -41.83 8.84
C ASN A 136 -20.61 -42.72 7.63
N THR A 137 -21.22 -42.50 6.49
CA THR A 137 -20.89 -43.19 5.23
C THR A 137 -19.84 -42.38 4.46
N SER A 138 -18.90 -43.08 3.85
CA SER A 138 -17.90 -42.41 3.00
C SER A 138 -18.50 -41.87 1.73
N ILE A 139 -18.09 -40.70 1.32
CA ILE A 139 -18.58 -40.00 0.14
C ILE A 139 -17.47 -39.72 -0.88
N ASN A 140 -17.88 -39.60 -2.13
CA ASN A 140 -17.00 -39.07 -3.20
C ASN A 140 -17.40 -37.63 -3.50
N SER A 141 -16.42 -36.77 -3.69
CA SER A 141 -16.58 -35.37 -4.08
C SER A 141 -15.66 -35.03 -5.25
N ASP A 142 -15.96 -33.95 -5.92
CA ASP A 142 -15.10 -33.45 -6.98
C ASP A 142 -13.85 -32.75 -6.41
N PRO A 143 -12.76 -32.70 -7.16
CA PRO A 143 -11.61 -31.92 -6.77
C PRO A 143 -11.91 -30.43 -6.85
N PHE A 144 -11.48 -29.65 -5.85
CA PHE A 144 -11.58 -28.20 -5.86
C PHE A 144 -10.20 -27.59 -6.08
N PHE A 145 -10.10 -26.57 -6.92
CA PHE A 145 -8.80 -26.02 -7.35
C PHE A 145 -8.00 -25.34 -6.23
N LEU A 146 -8.68 -24.82 -5.17
CA LEU A 146 -8.04 -24.27 -3.97
C LEU A 146 -7.75 -25.32 -2.90
N GLY A 147 -8.07 -26.59 -3.16
CA GLY A 147 -7.85 -27.68 -2.21
C GLY A 147 -9.06 -27.97 -1.32
N LYS A 148 -8.87 -28.82 -0.33
CA LYS A 148 -9.93 -29.34 0.54
C LYS A 148 -9.92 -28.76 1.96
N ASN A 149 -8.77 -28.30 2.41
CA ASN A 149 -8.56 -27.87 3.80
C ASN A 149 -8.07 -26.43 3.81
N PHE A 150 -8.69 -25.61 4.62
CA PHE A 150 -8.41 -24.19 4.81
C PHE A 150 -8.05 -23.98 6.27
N VAL A 151 -6.92 -23.32 6.52
CA VAL A 151 -6.40 -23.10 7.88
C VAL A 151 -6.24 -21.60 8.12
N ASP A 152 -6.85 -21.10 9.19
CA ASP A 152 -6.78 -19.70 9.64
C ASP A 152 -7.15 -18.69 8.53
N VAL A 153 -8.14 -19.04 7.70
CA VAL A 153 -8.64 -18.20 6.60
C VAL A 153 -9.59 -17.14 7.17
N SER A 154 -9.38 -15.88 6.80
CA SER A 154 -10.24 -14.78 7.22
C SER A 154 -11.60 -14.81 6.50
N GLU A 155 -12.61 -14.19 7.11
CA GLU A 155 -13.92 -13.99 6.47
C GLU A 155 -13.80 -13.28 5.11
N ARG A 156 -12.90 -12.31 5.01
CA ARG A 156 -12.64 -11.58 3.77
C ARG A 156 -12.09 -12.48 2.66
N GLU A 157 -11.18 -13.39 3.00
CA GLU A 157 -10.64 -14.36 2.07
C GLU A 157 -11.74 -15.35 1.63
N ILE A 158 -12.54 -15.86 2.57
CA ILE A 158 -13.68 -16.73 2.24
C ILE A 158 -14.64 -16.01 1.28
N LYS A 159 -14.98 -14.76 1.56
CA LYS A 159 -15.84 -13.94 0.69
C LYS A 159 -15.22 -13.74 -0.70
N SER A 160 -13.91 -13.48 -0.77
CA SER A 160 -13.20 -13.29 -2.03
C SER A 160 -13.13 -14.57 -2.87
N GLU A 161 -12.93 -15.71 -2.24
CA GLU A 161 -12.71 -17.00 -2.92
C GLU A 161 -14.01 -17.73 -3.26
N PHE A 162 -15.02 -17.65 -2.40
CA PHE A 162 -16.25 -18.43 -2.53
C PHE A 162 -17.51 -17.58 -2.78
N GLY A 163 -17.40 -16.26 -2.67
CA GLY A 163 -18.53 -15.33 -2.80
C GLY A 163 -19.19 -14.96 -1.48
N GLU A 164 -19.98 -13.88 -1.51
CA GLU A 164 -20.62 -13.29 -0.33
C GLU A 164 -21.67 -14.21 0.30
N ASP A 165 -22.52 -14.81 -0.55
CA ASP A 165 -23.59 -15.71 -0.09
C ASP A 165 -23.03 -16.95 0.59
N PHE A 166 -21.90 -17.47 0.11
CA PHE A 166 -21.21 -18.59 0.75
C PHE A 166 -20.61 -18.16 2.09
N SER A 167 -19.94 -17.02 2.17
CA SER A 167 -19.29 -16.53 3.39
C SER A 167 -20.29 -16.24 4.51
N SER A 168 -21.51 -15.84 4.19
CA SER A 168 -22.57 -15.57 5.16
C SER A 168 -22.92 -16.79 6.03
N ASN A 169 -22.69 -18.01 5.53
CA ASN A 169 -22.94 -19.25 6.28
C ASN A 169 -21.90 -19.52 7.37
N PHE A 170 -20.84 -18.73 7.45
CA PHE A 170 -19.85 -18.81 8.54
C PHE A 170 -20.21 -17.94 9.74
N ILE A 171 -21.22 -17.05 9.61
CA ILE A 171 -21.74 -16.27 10.73
C ILE A 171 -22.46 -17.24 11.66
N ASP A 172 -22.09 -17.26 12.95
CA ASP A 172 -22.64 -18.14 13.99
C ASP A 172 -22.58 -19.64 13.63
N VAL A 173 -21.62 -20.05 12.83
CA VAL A 173 -21.44 -21.42 12.38
C VAL A 173 -21.22 -22.38 13.57
N GLU A 174 -21.92 -23.50 13.58
CA GLU A 174 -21.70 -24.56 14.57
C GLU A 174 -20.40 -25.32 14.26
N LEU A 175 -19.51 -25.36 15.26
CA LEU A 175 -18.24 -26.08 15.13
C LEU A 175 -18.44 -27.59 15.21
N ASN A 176 -17.57 -28.32 14.53
CA ASN A 176 -17.50 -29.78 14.54
C ASN A 176 -18.77 -30.47 14.04
N LYS A 177 -19.47 -29.81 13.11
CA LYS A 177 -20.62 -30.38 12.42
C LYS A 177 -20.47 -30.18 10.92
N TRP A 178 -21.02 -31.09 10.15
CA TRP A 178 -21.20 -30.91 8.72
C TRP A 178 -22.37 -29.97 8.45
N ILE A 179 -22.16 -29.01 7.57
CA ILE A 179 -23.15 -28.01 7.15
C ILE A 179 -23.19 -27.96 5.65
N GLY A 180 -24.38 -27.94 5.08
CA GLY A 180 -24.58 -27.89 3.62
C GLY A 180 -25.86 -28.56 3.18
N PRO A 181 -26.10 -28.62 1.87
CA PRO A 181 -25.26 -28.03 0.80
C PRO A 181 -25.27 -26.48 0.80
N LEU A 182 -24.12 -25.89 0.61
CA LEU A 182 -23.92 -24.43 0.48
C LEU A 182 -23.53 -24.11 -0.95
N GLU A 183 -24.18 -23.12 -1.54
CA GLU A 183 -23.91 -22.70 -2.92
C GLU A 183 -22.73 -21.72 -3.00
N SER A 184 -21.94 -21.85 -4.05
CA SER A 184 -20.92 -20.90 -4.49
C SER A 184 -20.98 -20.73 -6.01
N PRO A 185 -20.26 -19.76 -6.62
CA PRO A 185 -20.15 -19.64 -8.07
C PRO A 185 -19.65 -20.89 -8.79
N PHE A 186 -18.97 -21.79 -8.07
CA PHE A 186 -18.36 -23.00 -8.62
C PHE A 186 -19.26 -24.24 -8.52
N GLY A 187 -20.24 -24.22 -7.62
CA GLY A 187 -21.10 -25.35 -7.33
C GLY A 187 -21.52 -25.39 -5.86
N HIS A 188 -21.73 -26.61 -5.36
CA HIS A 188 -22.18 -26.81 -3.99
C HIS A 188 -21.10 -27.42 -3.12
N HIS A 189 -21.08 -27.01 -1.85
CA HIS A 189 -20.11 -27.43 -0.86
C HIS A 189 -20.80 -28.00 0.38
N ILE A 190 -20.15 -28.94 1.03
CA ILE A 190 -20.48 -29.38 2.38
C ILE A 190 -19.26 -29.05 3.23
N ILE A 191 -19.41 -28.18 4.22
CA ILE A 191 -18.29 -27.69 5.04
C ILE A 191 -18.29 -28.34 6.42
N TYR A 192 -17.11 -28.41 7.01
CA TYR A 192 -16.90 -28.84 8.40
C TYR A 192 -15.93 -27.86 9.04
N VAL A 193 -16.45 -26.97 9.89
CA VAL A 193 -15.63 -25.97 10.58
C VAL A 193 -15.10 -26.56 11.87
N ARG A 194 -13.76 -26.62 11.96
CA ARG A 194 -13.07 -27.21 13.12
C ARG A 194 -12.72 -26.18 14.18
N ASN A 195 -12.37 -24.98 13.74
CA ASN A 195 -11.94 -23.92 14.63
C ASN A 195 -12.42 -22.57 14.12
N TYR A 196 -12.70 -21.69 15.05
CA TYR A 196 -13.08 -20.30 14.83
C TYR A 196 -12.34 -19.41 15.82
N SER A 197 -11.75 -18.35 15.33
CA SER A 197 -11.15 -17.30 16.11
C SER A 197 -11.91 -16.01 15.85
N GLN A 198 -12.52 -15.46 16.88
CA GLN A 198 -13.30 -14.22 16.75
C GLN A 198 -12.38 -13.05 16.41
N GLY A 199 -12.82 -12.24 15.45
CA GLY A 199 -12.17 -10.98 15.12
C GLY A 199 -12.27 -9.99 16.28
N TYR A 200 -11.28 -9.14 16.40
CA TYR A 200 -11.21 -8.14 17.48
C TYR A 200 -10.42 -6.91 17.07
N LEU A 201 -10.72 -5.81 17.73
CA LEU A 201 -9.88 -4.62 17.68
C LEU A 201 -8.76 -4.77 18.72
N PRO A 202 -7.47 -4.81 18.31
CA PRO A 202 -6.37 -4.93 19.24
C PRO A 202 -6.23 -3.67 20.11
N ASN A 203 -5.62 -3.83 21.28
CA ASN A 203 -5.24 -2.67 22.06
C ASN A 203 -4.20 -1.84 21.28
N ILE A 204 -4.35 -0.51 21.32
CA ILE A 204 -3.44 0.41 20.62
C ILE A 204 -1.96 0.13 20.92
N ALA A 205 -1.63 -0.25 22.15
CA ALA A 205 -0.25 -0.55 22.53
C ALA A 205 0.40 -1.66 21.68
N SER A 206 -0.39 -2.63 21.21
CA SER A 206 0.11 -3.74 20.38
C SER A 206 0.31 -3.36 18.91
N VAL A 207 -0.30 -2.27 18.46
CA VAL A 207 -0.23 -1.77 17.08
C VAL A 207 0.32 -0.35 17.00
N LEU A 208 0.86 0.19 18.10
CA LEU A 208 1.26 1.59 18.24
C LEU A 208 2.22 2.02 17.13
N LYS A 209 3.20 1.20 16.81
CA LYS A 209 4.18 1.51 15.76
C LYS A 209 3.52 1.63 14.38
N GLN A 210 2.52 0.78 14.10
CA GLN A 210 1.77 0.86 12.85
C GLN A 210 0.89 2.12 12.82
N VAL A 211 0.23 2.43 13.93
CA VAL A 211 -0.60 3.64 14.09
C VAL A 211 0.24 4.90 13.86
N GLU A 212 1.46 4.96 14.42
CA GLU A 212 2.38 6.07 14.24
C GLU A 212 2.78 6.26 12.76
N VAL A 213 3.14 5.17 12.08
CA VAL A 213 3.48 5.20 10.64
C VAL A 213 2.29 5.70 9.80
N ASP A 214 1.11 5.15 10.04
CA ASP A 214 -0.10 5.50 9.29
C ASP A 214 -0.54 6.95 9.57
N PHE A 215 -0.42 7.40 10.82
CA PHE A 215 -0.68 8.79 11.21
C PHE A 215 0.25 9.76 10.49
N LEU A 216 1.56 9.54 10.56
CA LEU A 216 2.55 10.39 9.90
C LEU A 216 2.37 10.42 8.38
N GLN A 217 2.03 9.28 7.78
CA GLN A 217 1.73 9.23 6.36
C GLN A 217 0.48 10.06 6.02
N THR A 218 -0.58 9.93 6.81
CA THR A 218 -1.80 10.72 6.63
C THR A 218 -1.52 12.23 6.75
N GLN A 219 -0.74 12.64 7.75
CA GLN A 219 -0.37 14.05 7.94
C GLN A 219 0.45 14.59 6.75
N ARG A 220 1.37 13.78 6.20
CA ARG A 220 2.15 14.15 5.02
C ARG A 220 1.28 14.30 3.77
N ASP A 221 0.33 13.41 3.58
CA ASP A 221 -0.61 13.46 2.45
C ASP A 221 -1.55 14.67 2.57
N GLU A 222 -2.08 14.93 3.75
CA GLU A 222 -2.91 16.10 4.05
C GLU A 222 -2.15 17.43 3.86
N ALA A 223 -0.87 17.49 4.23
CA ALA A 223 -0.05 18.67 4.03
C ALA A 223 0.11 19.04 2.54
N ILE A 224 0.29 18.03 1.68
CA ILE A 224 0.36 18.22 0.23
C ILE A 224 -1.00 18.65 -0.33
N GLU A 225 -2.07 17.99 0.08
CA GLU A 225 -3.42 18.29 -0.37
C GLU A 225 -3.82 19.72 0.03
N ASN A 226 -3.58 20.11 1.28
CA ASN A 226 -3.84 21.46 1.77
C ASN A 226 -3.05 22.51 0.99
N TYR A 227 -1.77 22.26 0.74
CA TYR A 227 -0.94 23.14 -0.08
C TYR A 227 -1.49 23.28 -1.49
N LEU A 228 -1.82 22.16 -2.15
CA LEU A 228 -2.40 22.19 -3.49
C LEU A 228 -3.75 22.93 -3.54
N ASN A 229 -4.61 22.72 -2.55
CA ASN A 229 -5.89 23.39 -2.45
C ASN A 229 -5.72 24.92 -2.28
N GLN A 230 -4.72 25.33 -1.48
CA GLN A 230 -4.41 26.74 -1.28
C GLN A 230 -3.96 27.42 -2.58
N ILE A 231 -2.99 26.81 -3.30
CA ILE A 231 -2.45 27.44 -4.51
C ILE A 231 -3.30 27.23 -5.76
N ARG A 232 -4.17 26.21 -5.80
CA ARG A 232 -4.99 25.87 -6.96
C ARG A 232 -5.86 27.02 -7.44
N SER A 233 -6.37 27.83 -6.50
CA SER A 233 -7.20 29.01 -6.83
C SER A 233 -6.45 30.10 -7.58
N GLU A 234 -5.12 30.09 -7.54
CA GLU A 234 -4.25 31.05 -8.22
C GLU A 234 -4.09 30.71 -9.72
N TYR A 235 -4.47 29.48 -10.13
CA TYR A 235 -4.30 28.96 -11.49
C TYR A 235 -5.64 28.88 -12.23
N LYS A 236 -5.68 29.38 -13.45
CA LYS A 236 -6.78 29.14 -14.39
C LYS A 236 -6.50 27.86 -15.17
N ILE A 237 -7.31 26.84 -14.97
CA ILE A 237 -7.13 25.52 -15.57
C ILE A 237 -8.11 25.38 -16.75
N TYR A 238 -7.57 25.16 -17.94
CA TYR A 238 -8.34 24.86 -19.15
C TYR A 238 -8.07 23.42 -19.54
N ILE A 239 -9.13 22.63 -19.64
CA ILE A 239 -9.07 21.24 -20.15
C ILE A 239 -9.78 21.26 -21.50
N ASN A 240 -9.17 20.64 -22.49
CA ASN A 240 -9.81 20.54 -23.81
C ASN A 240 -11.16 19.78 -23.66
N PRO A 241 -12.30 20.43 -23.97
CA PRO A 241 -13.62 19.83 -23.82
C PRO A 241 -13.88 18.66 -24.81
N ASP A 242 -13.11 18.60 -25.91
CA ASP A 242 -13.26 17.58 -26.94
C ASP A 242 -12.46 16.30 -26.64
N LEU A 243 -11.78 16.23 -25.48
CA LEU A 243 -11.05 15.05 -25.06
C LEU A 243 -12.04 13.95 -24.62
N GLN A 244 -12.33 13.00 -25.52
CA GLN A 244 -13.02 11.76 -25.16
C GLN A 244 -12.01 10.81 -24.50
N ILE A 245 -12.22 10.49 -23.21
CA ILE A 245 -11.45 9.50 -22.43
C ILE A 245 -12.26 8.22 -22.34
#